data_11f07c398ad1f99981f263e10d7e63c3
#
_entry.id   11f07c398ad1f99981f263e10d7e63c3
#
_cell.length_a   1.000
_cell.length_b   1.000
_cell.length_c   1.000
_cell.angle_alpha   90.00
_cell.angle_beta   90.00
_cell.angle_gamma   90.00
#
_symmetry.space_group_name_H-M   'P 1'
#
loop_
_entity.id
_entity.type
_entity.pdbx_description
1 polymer ?
#
loop_
_entity_poly.entity_id
_entity_poly.type
_entity_poly.pdbx_seq_one_letter_code
_entity_poly.pdbx_strand_id
1 'polypeptide(L)'
;MVDESLVKEIKEVLNAGAAAREADDLLKSFELIKQVTQEVDYLKGDVEESDYTCQIVFSDVKKEYWITISKGKVEYGAGKFDDPSVTITASKDIGLGLFLGEIDANIVSPLGKLGVGGNHTQLRLFQELYEDVIEEFQKKY
;
A
#
# COMPACT_ATOMS: atom_id res chain seq x y z
N MET A 1 -15.04 12.07 0.10
CA MET A 1 -15.24 11.35 1.36
C MET A 1 -14.98 9.87 1.15
N VAL A 2 -14.23 9.24 2.06
CA VAL A 2 -13.95 7.80 1.93
C VAL A 2 -15.24 7.00 2.11
N ASP A 3 -15.42 5.99 1.28
CA ASP A 3 -16.58 5.12 1.28
C ASP A 3 -16.76 4.43 2.65
N GLU A 4 -17.94 4.53 3.25
CA GLU A 4 -18.22 3.94 4.56
C GLU A 4 -18.05 2.42 4.56
N SER A 5 -18.41 1.75 3.49
CA SER A 5 -18.24 0.31 3.37
C SER A 5 -16.75 -0.08 3.35
N LEU A 6 -15.91 0.73 2.72
CA LEU A 6 -14.46 0.52 2.73
C LEU A 6 -13.88 0.71 4.13
N VAL A 7 -14.29 1.76 4.84
CA VAL A 7 -13.86 1.99 6.23
C VAL A 7 -14.19 0.78 7.09
N LYS A 8 -15.41 0.26 6.96
CA LYS A 8 -15.84 -0.93 7.70
C LYS A 8 -14.99 -2.15 7.35
N GLU A 9 -14.74 -2.39 6.07
CA GLU A 9 -13.92 -3.51 5.61
C GLU A 9 -12.48 -3.43 6.13
N ILE A 10 -11.87 -2.25 6.10
CA ILE A 10 -10.52 -2.04 6.63
C ILE A 10 -10.48 -2.32 8.12
N LYS A 11 -11.46 -1.84 8.88
CA LYS A 11 -11.54 -2.11 10.33
C LYS A 11 -11.73 -3.59 10.63
N GLU A 12 -12.53 -4.30 9.83
CA GLU A 12 -12.71 -5.74 9.97
C GLU A 12 -11.40 -6.49 9.73
N VAL A 13 -10.63 -6.10 8.71
CA VAL A 13 -9.31 -6.68 8.42
C VAL A 13 -8.35 -6.43 9.58
N LEU A 14 -8.31 -5.22 10.12
CA LEU A 14 -7.48 -4.88 11.27
C LEU A 14 -7.85 -5.71 12.49
N ASN A 15 -9.14 -5.86 12.79
CA ASN A 15 -9.63 -6.58 13.96
C ASN A 15 -9.45 -8.09 13.86
N ALA A 16 -9.46 -8.63 12.65
CA ALA A 16 -9.32 -10.08 12.43
C ALA A 16 -7.95 -10.61 12.82
N GLY A 17 -6.91 -9.77 12.78
CA GLY A 17 -5.53 -10.19 13.03
C GLY A 17 -4.88 -10.86 11.83
N ALA A 18 -3.55 -10.94 11.86
CA ALA A 18 -2.74 -11.37 10.71
C ALA A 18 -3.14 -12.77 10.18
N ALA A 19 -3.40 -13.71 11.06
CA ALA A 19 -3.68 -15.09 10.65
C ALA A 19 -4.98 -15.26 9.85
N ALA A 20 -5.94 -14.36 10.03
CA ALA A 20 -7.22 -14.42 9.35
C ALA A 20 -7.29 -13.56 8.08
N ARG A 21 -6.23 -12.81 7.77
CA ARG A 21 -6.19 -11.95 6.60
C ARG A 21 -5.86 -12.73 5.34
N GLU A 22 -6.50 -12.34 4.25
CA GLU A 22 -6.24 -12.91 2.93
C GLU A 22 -5.33 -11.97 2.13
N ALA A 23 -4.57 -12.53 1.17
CA ALA A 23 -3.68 -11.74 0.33
C ALA A 23 -4.44 -10.61 -0.39
N ASP A 24 -5.64 -10.88 -0.88
CA ASP A 24 -6.46 -9.91 -1.60
C ASP A 24 -6.94 -8.73 -0.73
N ASP A 25 -6.77 -8.81 0.59
CA ASP A 25 -7.03 -7.66 1.47
C ASP A 25 -6.13 -6.47 1.14
N LEU A 26 -5.00 -6.71 0.47
CA LEU A 26 -4.15 -5.63 -0.03
C LEU A 26 -4.90 -4.70 -0.99
N LEU A 27 -5.80 -5.24 -1.79
CA LEU A 27 -6.60 -4.41 -2.71
C LEU A 27 -7.48 -3.40 -1.96
N LYS A 28 -7.94 -3.75 -0.77
CA LYS A 28 -8.68 -2.81 0.10
C LYS A 28 -7.80 -1.66 0.56
N SER A 29 -6.54 -1.96 0.92
CA SER A 29 -5.57 -0.94 1.29
C SER A 29 -5.25 -0.02 0.12
N PHE A 30 -5.14 -0.56 -1.08
CA PHE A 30 -4.90 0.23 -2.30
C PHE A 30 -6.11 1.11 -2.65
N GLU A 31 -7.31 0.60 -2.46
CA GLU A 31 -8.52 1.41 -2.64
C GLU A 31 -8.56 2.55 -1.61
N LEU A 32 -8.12 2.29 -0.39
CA LEU A 32 -8.00 3.33 0.63
C LEU A 32 -7.02 4.43 0.20
N ILE A 33 -5.86 4.05 -0.34
CA ILE A 33 -4.89 5.02 -0.87
C ILE A 33 -5.56 5.87 -1.94
N LYS A 34 -6.27 5.26 -2.86
CA LYS A 34 -6.96 5.96 -3.94
C LYS A 34 -7.96 6.98 -3.40
N GLN A 35 -8.82 6.58 -2.47
CA GLN A 35 -9.87 7.45 -1.95
C GLN A 35 -9.32 8.57 -1.06
N VAL A 36 -8.39 8.25 -0.15
CA VAL A 36 -7.81 9.26 0.75
C VAL A 36 -7.02 10.31 -0.03
N THR A 37 -6.26 9.90 -1.05
CA THR A 37 -5.48 10.85 -1.87
C THR A 37 -6.38 11.76 -2.71
N GLN A 38 -7.60 11.36 -2.98
CA GLN A 38 -8.58 12.21 -3.67
C GLN A 38 -9.25 13.20 -2.73
N GLU A 39 -9.29 12.90 -1.43
CA GLU A 39 -9.98 13.73 -0.43
C GLU A 39 -9.07 14.75 0.24
N VAL A 40 -7.82 14.39 0.50
CA VAL A 40 -6.87 15.22 1.26
C VAL A 40 -5.99 16.02 0.29
N ASP A 41 -6.09 17.35 0.33
CA ASP A 41 -5.47 18.24 -0.66
C ASP A 41 -3.96 18.06 -0.83
N TYR A 42 -3.19 17.96 0.25
CA TYR A 42 -1.74 17.81 0.12
C TYR A 42 -1.35 16.44 -0.48
N LEU A 43 -2.13 15.40 -0.21
CA LEU A 43 -1.91 14.08 -0.81
C LEU A 43 -2.30 14.07 -2.29
N LYS A 44 -3.35 14.80 -2.65
CA LYS A 44 -3.75 15.00 -4.04
C LYS A 44 -2.63 15.66 -4.84
N GLY A 45 -1.97 16.67 -4.27
CA GLY A 45 -0.81 17.29 -4.88
C GLY A 45 0.35 16.32 -5.06
N ASP A 46 0.63 15.50 -4.07
CA ASP A 46 1.67 14.48 -4.15
C ASP A 46 1.41 13.49 -5.28
N VAL A 47 0.18 13.06 -5.45
CA VAL A 47 -0.21 12.15 -6.53
C VAL A 47 -0.06 12.81 -7.90
N GLU A 48 -0.43 14.08 -8.02
CA GLU A 48 -0.28 14.84 -9.27
C GLU A 48 1.16 14.96 -9.73
N GLU A 49 2.09 15.06 -8.78
CA GLU A 49 3.53 15.18 -9.06
C GLU A 49 4.24 13.84 -9.22
N SER A 50 3.55 12.74 -8.96
CA SER A 50 4.14 11.39 -8.99
C SER A 50 3.96 10.72 -10.35
N ASP A 51 4.90 9.82 -10.67
CA ASP A 51 4.83 8.99 -11.87
C ASP A 51 5.66 7.72 -11.63
N TYR A 52 5.06 6.74 -10.94
CA TYR A 52 5.74 5.48 -10.69
C TYR A 52 4.75 4.33 -10.55
N THR A 53 5.27 3.12 -10.64
CA THR A 53 4.51 1.88 -10.49
C THR A 53 5.24 0.96 -9.52
N CYS A 54 4.50 0.44 -8.56
CA CYS A 54 5.02 -0.50 -7.58
C CYS A 54 4.40 -1.87 -7.79
N GLN A 55 5.25 -2.89 -7.81
CA GLN A 55 4.86 -4.30 -7.80
C GLN A 55 5.04 -4.81 -6.37
N ILE A 56 4.01 -5.41 -5.80
CA ILE A 56 4.05 -5.99 -4.47
C ILE A 56 3.98 -7.51 -4.61
N VAL A 57 4.98 -8.21 -4.08
CA VAL A 57 5.07 -9.67 -4.19
C VAL A 57 4.96 -10.29 -2.79
N PHE A 58 3.95 -11.12 -2.58
CA PHE A 58 3.83 -11.95 -1.39
C PHE A 58 4.44 -13.31 -1.69
N SER A 59 5.72 -13.47 -1.30
CA SER A 59 6.54 -14.62 -1.71
C SER A 59 6.08 -15.95 -1.13
N ASP A 60 5.50 -15.96 0.07
CA ASP A 60 5.06 -17.18 0.74
C ASP A 60 3.75 -17.76 0.15
N VAL A 61 2.87 -16.91 -0.37
CA VAL A 61 1.61 -17.34 -0.96
C VAL A 61 1.59 -17.22 -2.49
N LYS A 62 2.70 -16.76 -3.07
CA LYS A 62 2.88 -16.61 -4.53
C LYS A 62 1.78 -15.76 -5.18
N LYS A 63 1.47 -14.63 -4.55
CA LYS A 63 0.52 -13.65 -5.04
C LYS A 63 1.23 -12.33 -5.32
N GLU A 64 0.81 -11.65 -6.38
CA GLU A 64 1.37 -10.37 -6.78
C GLU A 64 0.27 -9.35 -7.01
N TYR A 65 0.60 -8.09 -6.73
CA TYR A 65 -0.31 -6.95 -6.90
C TYR A 65 0.49 -5.77 -7.40
N TRP A 66 -0.19 -4.83 -8.04
CA TRP A 66 0.46 -3.62 -8.53
C TRP A 66 -0.37 -2.39 -8.18
N ILE A 67 0.30 -1.25 -8.07
CA ILE A 67 -0.33 0.05 -7.89
C ILE A 67 0.46 1.08 -8.67
N THR A 68 -0.25 1.93 -9.43
CA THR A 68 0.35 3.05 -10.15
C THR A 68 -0.09 4.36 -9.52
N ILE A 69 0.89 5.25 -9.31
CA ILE A 69 0.66 6.61 -8.83
C ILE A 69 1.19 7.51 -9.92
N SER A 70 0.31 8.03 -10.76
CA SER A 70 0.75 8.76 -11.95
C SER A 70 -0.22 9.86 -12.33
N LYS A 71 0.30 11.07 -12.41
CA LYS A 71 -0.40 12.23 -12.98
C LYS A 71 -1.79 12.48 -12.39
N GLY A 72 -1.90 12.38 -11.09
CA GLY A 72 -3.13 12.62 -10.38
C GLY A 72 -4.05 11.41 -10.27
N LYS A 73 -3.63 10.24 -10.76
CA LYS A 73 -4.43 9.02 -10.72
C LYS A 73 -3.75 7.92 -9.91
N VAL A 74 -4.55 7.21 -9.14
CA VAL A 74 -4.15 5.97 -8.46
C VAL A 74 -4.94 4.83 -9.10
N GLU A 75 -4.23 3.87 -9.67
CA GLU A 75 -4.83 2.66 -10.22
C GLU A 75 -4.12 1.45 -9.63
N TYR A 76 -4.81 0.34 -9.52
CA TYR A 76 -4.24 -0.86 -8.91
C TYR A 76 -4.95 -2.11 -9.42
N GLY A 77 -4.33 -3.26 -9.19
CA GLY A 77 -4.92 -4.54 -9.53
C GLY A 77 -4.10 -5.71 -9.03
N ALA A 78 -4.63 -6.90 -9.24
CA ALA A 78 -3.93 -8.14 -8.98
C ALA A 78 -3.12 -8.55 -10.21
N GLY A 79 -2.03 -9.29 -9.97
CA GLY A 79 -1.19 -9.82 -11.03
C GLY A 79 0.10 -9.05 -11.21
N LYS A 80 0.80 -9.38 -12.29
CA LYS A 80 2.09 -8.79 -12.60
C LYS A 80 1.92 -7.58 -13.52
N PHE A 81 2.56 -6.47 -13.15
CA PHE A 81 2.63 -5.28 -13.99
C PHE A 81 3.86 -5.36 -14.88
N ASP A 82 3.75 -4.90 -16.12
CA ASP A 82 4.86 -4.87 -17.05
C ASP A 82 5.80 -3.71 -16.70
N ASP A 83 7.07 -4.02 -16.45
CA ASP A 83 8.13 -3.05 -16.15
C ASP A 83 7.84 -2.09 -14.98
N PRO A 84 7.62 -2.59 -13.75
CA PRO A 84 7.40 -1.72 -12.61
C PRO A 84 8.67 -0.97 -12.22
N SER A 85 8.51 0.28 -11.74
CA SER A 85 9.64 1.10 -11.28
C SER A 85 10.22 0.59 -9.96
N VAL A 86 9.36 0.01 -9.12
CA VAL A 86 9.69 -0.45 -7.77
C VAL A 86 9.08 -1.82 -7.55
N THR A 87 9.81 -2.72 -6.92
CA THR A 87 9.30 -4.03 -6.49
C THR A 87 9.53 -4.20 -5.00
N ILE A 88 8.48 -4.57 -4.28
CA ILE A 88 8.53 -4.84 -2.85
C ILE A 88 8.15 -6.30 -2.64
N THR A 89 9.02 -7.05 -1.99
CA THR A 89 8.80 -8.47 -1.73
C THR A 89 8.80 -8.73 -0.23
N ALA A 90 7.78 -9.42 0.25
CA ALA A 90 7.63 -9.77 1.66
C ALA A 90 6.70 -10.97 1.79
N SER A 91 6.62 -11.55 3.00
CA SER A 91 5.54 -12.48 3.30
C SER A 91 4.19 -11.75 3.30
N LYS A 92 3.11 -12.48 3.17
CA LYS A 92 1.76 -11.91 3.23
C LYS A 92 1.54 -11.12 4.52
N ASP A 93 1.94 -11.66 5.66
CA ASP A 93 1.72 -11.01 6.96
C ASP A 93 2.52 -9.72 7.10
N ILE A 94 3.78 -9.72 6.68
CA ILE A 94 4.61 -8.51 6.68
C ILE A 94 4.06 -7.47 5.71
N GLY A 95 3.76 -7.89 4.48
CA GLY A 95 3.25 -6.97 3.45
C GLY A 95 1.93 -6.31 3.83
N LEU A 96 0.96 -7.09 4.29
CA LEU A 96 -0.32 -6.54 4.75
C LEU A 96 -0.14 -5.65 5.97
N GLY A 97 0.72 -6.06 6.92
CA GLY A 97 1.00 -5.24 8.10
C GLY A 97 1.58 -3.88 7.76
N LEU A 98 2.45 -3.80 6.76
CA LEU A 98 2.99 -2.52 6.27
C LEU A 98 1.86 -1.61 5.78
N PHE A 99 0.99 -2.11 4.91
CA PHE A 99 -0.06 -1.30 4.29
C PHE A 99 -1.27 -1.07 5.19
N LEU A 100 -1.34 -1.75 6.33
CA LEU A 100 -2.36 -1.51 7.37
C LEU A 100 -1.83 -0.65 8.52
N GLY A 101 -0.55 -0.29 8.49
CA GLY A 101 0.05 0.57 9.51
C GLY A 101 0.44 -0.15 10.80
N GLU A 102 0.50 -1.47 10.79
CA GLU A 102 0.86 -2.27 11.97
C GLU A 102 2.35 -2.62 12.04
N ILE A 103 3.05 -2.56 10.92
CA ILE A 103 4.46 -2.90 10.80
C ILE A 103 5.22 -1.72 10.21
N ASP A 104 6.36 -1.39 10.81
CA ASP A 104 7.25 -0.33 10.34
C ASP A 104 8.31 -0.92 9.40
N ALA A 105 8.34 -0.44 8.15
CA ALA A 105 9.30 -0.88 7.14
C ALA A 105 10.74 -0.67 7.60
N ASN A 106 11.01 0.38 8.35
CA ASN A 106 12.35 0.70 8.85
C ASN A 106 12.85 -0.31 9.87
N ILE A 107 11.94 -1.05 10.52
CA ILE A 107 12.27 -2.10 11.47
C ILE A 107 12.49 -3.43 10.76
N VAL A 108 11.60 -3.82 9.86
CA VAL A 108 11.63 -5.15 9.23
C VAL A 108 12.65 -5.24 8.09
N SER A 109 12.99 -4.14 7.44
CA SER A 109 13.96 -4.13 6.35
C SER A 109 15.37 -4.57 6.80
N PRO A 110 15.93 -4.03 7.91
CA PRO A 110 17.22 -4.51 8.40
C PRO A 110 17.22 -5.96 8.85
N LEU A 111 16.06 -6.52 9.17
CA LEU A 111 15.92 -7.92 9.58
C LEU A 111 15.84 -8.89 8.38
N GLY A 112 15.91 -8.38 7.15
CA GLY A 112 15.83 -9.19 5.95
C GLY A 112 14.41 -9.68 5.64
N LYS A 113 13.39 -9.14 6.28
CA LYS A 113 11.99 -9.54 6.09
C LYS A 113 11.30 -8.78 4.96
N LEU A 114 11.98 -7.81 4.39
CA LEU A 114 11.46 -6.96 3.33
C LEU A 114 12.52 -6.81 2.25
N GLY A 115 12.22 -7.27 1.05
CA GLY A 115 13.06 -7.07 -0.12
C GLY A 115 12.54 -5.91 -0.96
N VAL A 116 13.44 -5.06 -1.44
CA VAL A 116 13.09 -3.95 -2.31
C VAL A 116 14.01 -3.92 -3.52
N GLY A 117 13.47 -3.55 -4.67
CA GLY A 117 14.23 -3.39 -5.92
C GLY A 117 13.71 -2.21 -6.69
N GLY A 118 14.53 -1.74 -7.66
CA GLY A 118 14.17 -0.65 -8.53
C GLY A 118 14.59 0.72 -8.02
N ASN A 119 13.80 1.72 -8.31
CA ASN A 119 14.12 3.13 -8.01
C ASN A 119 13.88 3.48 -6.55
N HIS A 120 14.97 3.70 -5.80
CA HIS A 120 14.90 4.00 -4.37
C HIS A 120 14.22 5.33 -4.03
N THR A 121 14.34 6.32 -4.89
CA THR A 121 13.67 7.61 -4.69
C THR A 121 12.15 7.44 -4.78
N GLN A 122 11.69 6.68 -5.77
CA GLN A 122 10.27 6.39 -5.93
C GLN A 122 9.75 5.49 -4.82
N LEU A 123 10.55 4.54 -4.36
CA LEU A 123 10.20 3.72 -3.20
C LEU A 123 9.93 4.58 -1.97
N ARG A 124 10.80 5.56 -1.72
CA ARG A 124 10.61 6.48 -0.58
C ARG A 124 9.34 7.32 -0.74
N LEU A 125 9.09 7.84 -1.94
CA LEU A 125 7.86 8.60 -2.21
C LEU A 125 6.61 7.76 -1.95
N PHE A 126 6.62 6.50 -2.38
CA PHE A 126 5.51 5.60 -2.14
C PHE A 126 5.34 5.29 -0.65
N GLN A 127 6.43 5.03 0.06
CA GLN A 127 6.39 4.79 1.50
C GLN A 127 5.79 5.98 2.25
N GLU A 128 6.25 7.18 1.95
CA GLU A 128 5.70 8.39 2.56
C GLU A 128 4.21 8.55 2.25
N LEU A 129 3.80 8.26 1.01
CA LEU A 129 2.41 8.37 0.60
C LEU A 129 1.51 7.41 1.39
N TYR A 130 1.84 6.13 1.45
CA TYR A 130 0.96 5.19 2.15
C TYR A 130 0.98 5.41 3.68
N GLU A 131 2.11 5.83 4.24
CA GLU A 131 2.18 6.19 5.67
C GLU A 131 1.28 7.39 5.98
N ASP A 132 1.29 8.41 5.13
CA ASP A 132 0.42 9.57 5.27
C ASP A 132 -1.05 9.20 5.12
N VAL A 133 -1.37 8.32 4.19
CA VAL A 133 -2.74 7.81 4.01
C VAL A 133 -3.22 7.10 5.27
N ILE A 134 -2.40 6.24 5.84
CA ILE A 134 -2.72 5.52 7.08
C ILE A 134 -2.93 6.51 8.23
N GLU A 135 -2.06 7.50 8.36
CA GLU A 135 -2.18 8.52 9.40
C GLU A 135 -3.50 9.29 9.27
N GLU A 136 -3.85 9.73 8.07
CA GLU A 136 -5.12 10.43 7.83
C GLU A 136 -6.33 9.55 8.14
N PHE A 137 -6.26 8.27 7.77
CA PHE A 137 -7.31 7.30 8.09
C PHE A 137 -7.48 7.14 9.60
N GLN A 138 -6.39 6.99 10.34
CA GLN A 138 -6.42 6.82 11.80
C GLN A 138 -6.96 8.05 12.52
N LYS A 139 -6.67 9.25 12.03
CA LYS A 139 -7.19 10.49 12.61
C LYS A 139 -8.69 10.63 12.44
N LYS A 140 -9.24 10.14 11.34
CA LYS A 140 -10.63 10.39 10.97
C LYS A 140 -11.55 9.21 11.34
N TYR A 141 -11.02 8.03 11.34
CA TYR A 141 -11.77 6.79 11.56
C TYR A 141 -11.11 5.90 12.62
#